data_b48117bb3deabdd421b895d63d8ac4f7
#
_entry.id   b48117bb3deabdd421b895d63d8ac4f7
#
_cell.length_a   1.000
_cell.length_b   1.000
_cell.length_c   1.000
_cell.angle_alpha   90.00
_cell.angle_beta   90.00
_cell.angle_gamma   90.00
#
_symmetry.space_group_name_H-M   'P 1'
#
loop_
_entity.id
_entity.type
_entity.pdbx_description
1 polymer ?
#
loop_
_entity_poly.entity_id
_entity_poly.type
_entity_poly.pdbx_seq_one_letter_code
_entity_poly.pdbx_strand_id
1 'polypeptide(L)'
;ALGVGGVAISLGLKDTIANIIGGFGLMLGRVIQPGDLVTIQGVTGTVHDITWRQTVVRTRSGDMMVIPNSVLNTAALTKLTPVSEGMATLEFTAKASGDPSAISQDILDRVTKATADVALEGQPPLVKFTGFSPYGMTGQVLVFAREGVLPSTIKDMAARAIAGSGTEYLVEDGGSSGNL
;
A
#
# COMPACT_ATOMS: atom_id res chain seq x y z
N ALA A 1 -0.08 -51.12 20.45
CA ALA A 1 -0.04 -50.90 19.00
C ALA A 1 -1.03 -49.83 18.49
N LEU A 2 -2.19 -49.63 19.11
CA LEU A 2 -3.18 -48.62 18.68
C LEU A 2 -2.71 -47.16 18.88
N GLY A 3 -1.87 -46.87 19.87
CA GLY A 3 -1.40 -45.50 20.15
C GLY A 3 -0.48 -44.91 19.09
N VAL A 4 0.44 -45.70 18.55
CA VAL A 4 1.41 -45.25 17.51
C VAL A 4 0.69 -44.98 16.19
N GLY A 5 -0.26 -45.82 15.80
CA GLY A 5 -1.07 -45.58 14.59
C GLY A 5 -1.93 -44.29 14.68
N GLY A 6 -2.51 -44.01 15.84
CA GLY A 6 -3.28 -42.79 16.06
C GLY A 6 -2.43 -41.52 15.95
N VAL A 7 -1.22 -41.55 16.49
CA VAL A 7 -0.27 -40.40 16.36
C VAL A 7 0.13 -40.18 14.91
N ALA A 8 0.46 -41.24 14.18
CA ALA A 8 0.84 -41.16 12.77
C ALA A 8 -0.27 -40.56 11.89
N ILE A 9 -1.52 -40.99 12.11
CA ILE A 9 -2.69 -40.45 11.40
C ILE A 9 -2.92 -38.99 11.80
N SER A 10 -2.83 -38.65 13.08
CA SER A 10 -3.03 -37.26 13.55
C SER A 10 -2.00 -36.32 12.95
N LEU A 11 -0.73 -36.72 12.87
CA LEU A 11 0.33 -35.93 12.24
C LEU A 11 0.12 -35.78 10.73
N GLY A 12 -0.34 -36.84 10.05
CA GLY A 12 -0.65 -36.79 8.62
C GLY A 12 -1.83 -35.91 8.27
N LEU A 13 -2.79 -35.72 9.18
CA LEU A 13 -3.99 -34.89 8.96
C LEU A 13 -3.84 -33.47 9.49
N LYS A 14 -2.77 -33.15 10.23
CA LYS A 14 -2.55 -31.86 10.89
C LYS A 14 -2.78 -30.67 9.95
N ASP A 15 -2.12 -30.68 8.79
CA ASP A 15 -2.19 -29.56 7.85
C ASP A 15 -3.55 -29.46 7.17
N THR A 16 -4.20 -30.58 6.92
CA THR A 16 -5.56 -30.60 6.37
C THR A 16 -6.56 -29.96 7.35
N ILE A 17 -6.50 -30.34 8.62
CA ILE A 17 -7.35 -29.80 9.66
C ILE A 17 -7.06 -28.29 9.87
N ALA A 18 -5.79 -27.91 9.90
CA ALA A 18 -5.38 -26.52 10.04
C ALA A 18 -5.91 -25.64 8.88
N ASN A 19 -5.85 -26.13 7.64
CA ASN A 19 -6.39 -25.45 6.47
C ASN A 19 -7.92 -25.29 6.54
N ILE A 20 -8.64 -26.35 6.96
CA ILE A 20 -10.09 -26.32 7.10
C ILE A 20 -10.48 -25.28 8.16
N ILE A 21 -9.89 -25.36 9.36
CA ILE A 21 -10.18 -24.41 10.44
C ILE A 21 -9.84 -22.99 10.02
N GLY A 22 -8.70 -22.79 9.35
CA GLY A 22 -8.29 -21.51 8.82
C GLY A 22 -9.23 -20.92 7.80
N GLY A 23 -9.62 -21.73 6.81
CA GLY A 23 -10.57 -21.33 5.80
C GLY A 23 -11.93 -20.93 6.40
N PHE A 24 -12.45 -21.73 7.32
CA PHE A 24 -13.68 -21.38 8.03
C PHE A 24 -13.52 -20.10 8.86
N GLY A 25 -12.40 -19.92 9.55
CA GLY A 25 -12.11 -18.70 10.34
C GLY A 25 -12.09 -17.45 9.47
N LEU A 26 -11.46 -17.50 8.32
CA LEU A 26 -11.41 -16.39 7.36
C LEU A 26 -12.78 -16.07 6.78
N MET A 27 -13.56 -17.10 6.40
CA MET A 27 -14.89 -16.94 5.80
C MET A 27 -15.92 -16.43 6.81
N LEU A 28 -16.02 -17.05 7.99
CA LEU A 28 -16.99 -16.70 9.02
C LEU A 28 -16.64 -15.38 9.73
N GLY A 29 -15.35 -15.16 9.98
CA GLY A 29 -14.84 -13.93 10.61
C GLY A 29 -14.87 -12.72 9.69
N ARG A 30 -15.13 -12.90 8.40
CA ARG A 30 -15.06 -11.83 7.38
C ARG A 30 -13.79 -11.00 7.47
N VAL A 31 -12.70 -11.63 7.89
CA VAL A 31 -11.39 -10.97 8.03
C VAL A 31 -10.95 -10.44 6.67
N ILE A 32 -11.12 -11.28 5.64
CA ILE A 32 -10.93 -10.90 4.24
C ILE A 32 -12.10 -11.44 3.41
N GLN A 33 -12.39 -10.77 2.30
CA GLN A 33 -13.45 -11.13 1.37
C GLN A 33 -12.92 -11.06 -0.06
N PRO A 34 -13.51 -11.81 -1.01
CA PRO A 34 -13.24 -11.60 -2.43
C PRO A 34 -13.47 -10.13 -2.81
N GLY A 35 -12.50 -9.53 -3.49
CA GLY A 35 -12.46 -8.11 -3.82
C GLY A 35 -11.61 -7.26 -2.88
N ASP A 36 -11.28 -7.73 -1.67
CA ASP A 36 -10.39 -6.99 -0.77
C ASP A 36 -8.97 -6.92 -1.32
N LEU A 37 -8.36 -5.75 -1.18
CA LEU A 37 -6.94 -5.58 -1.45
C LEU A 37 -6.14 -5.90 -0.17
N VAL A 38 -5.22 -6.82 -0.29
CA VAL A 38 -4.44 -7.33 0.85
C VAL A 38 -2.95 -7.39 0.54
N THR A 39 -2.15 -7.23 1.57
CA THR A 39 -0.72 -7.55 1.53
C THR A 39 -0.46 -8.75 2.43
N ILE A 40 0.07 -9.81 1.86
CA ILE A 40 0.40 -11.08 2.53
C ILE A 40 1.84 -11.43 2.21
N GLN A 41 2.69 -11.56 3.22
CA GLN A 41 4.12 -11.88 3.07
C GLN A 41 4.85 -10.93 2.09
N GLY A 42 4.52 -9.64 2.10
CA GLY A 42 5.13 -8.64 1.23
C GLY A 42 4.55 -8.57 -0.19
N VAL A 43 3.64 -9.47 -0.56
CA VAL A 43 2.96 -9.44 -1.86
C VAL A 43 1.61 -8.78 -1.73
N THR A 44 1.37 -7.75 -2.53
CA THR A 44 0.09 -7.02 -2.57
C THR A 44 -0.75 -7.49 -3.76
N GLY A 45 -2.02 -7.76 -3.49
CA GLY A 45 -2.97 -8.17 -4.54
C GLY A 45 -4.42 -8.18 -4.06
N THR A 46 -5.33 -8.38 -4.99
CA THR A 46 -6.76 -8.47 -4.71
C THR A 46 -7.17 -9.92 -4.47
N VAL A 47 -7.89 -10.16 -3.39
CA VAL A 47 -8.46 -11.50 -3.10
C VAL A 47 -9.43 -11.87 -4.20
N HIS A 48 -9.12 -12.93 -4.94
CA HIS A 48 -9.96 -13.43 -6.04
C HIS A 48 -10.99 -14.43 -5.54
N ASP A 49 -10.55 -15.39 -4.72
CA ASP A 49 -11.42 -16.45 -4.18
C ASP A 49 -10.88 -16.97 -2.85
N ILE A 50 -11.79 -17.45 -2.01
CA ILE A 50 -11.48 -18.08 -0.72
C ILE A 50 -12.23 -19.41 -0.66
N THR A 51 -11.48 -20.50 -0.64
CA THR A 51 -12.02 -21.84 -0.48
C THR A 51 -11.71 -22.39 0.92
N TRP A 52 -12.22 -23.57 1.25
CA TRP A 52 -11.91 -24.22 2.53
C TRP A 52 -10.42 -24.56 2.71
N ARG A 53 -9.67 -24.70 1.63
CA ARG A 53 -8.26 -25.12 1.63
C ARG A 53 -7.29 -23.99 1.36
N GLN A 54 -7.64 -23.06 0.50
CA GLN A 54 -6.74 -22.04 -0.02
C GLN A 54 -7.45 -20.74 -0.34
N THR A 55 -6.70 -19.68 -0.29
CA THR A 55 -7.09 -18.35 -0.76
C THR A 55 -6.30 -18.02 -2.01
N VAL A 56 -6.95 -17.49 -3.03
CA VAL A 56 -6.35 -17.08 -4.30
C VAL A 56 -6.31 -15.56 -4.33
N VAL A 57 -5.12 -15.00 -4.54
CA VAL A 57 -4.88 -13.56 -4.63
C VAL A 57 -4.33 -13.23 -6.01
N ARG A 58 -4.96 -12.30 -6.71
CA ARG A 58 -4.45 -11.74 -7.95
C ARG A 58 -3.48 -10.61 -7.63
N THR A 59 -2.22 -10.76 -7.99
CA THR A 59 -1.18 -9.74 -7.78
C THR A 59 -1.38 -8.56 -8.73
N ARG A 60 -0.68 -7.45 -8.48
CA ARG A 60 -0.71 -6.27 -9.38
C ARG A 60 -0.10 -6.55 -10.76
N SER A 61 0.80 -7.54 -10.89
CA SER A 61 1.33 -8.02 -12.17
C SER A 61 0.34 -8.88 -12.96
N GLY A 62 -0.79 -9.27 -12.33
CA GLY A 62 -1.80 -10.12 -12.94
C GLY A 62 -1.65 -11.61 -12.61
N ASP A 63 -0.60 -12.00 -11.91
CA ASP A 63 -0.37 -13.38 -11.50
C ASP A 63 -1.36 -13.83 -10.44
N MET A 64 -1.66 -15.12 -10.41
CA MET A 64 -2.53 -15.74 -9.40
C MET A 64 -1.66 -16.41 -8.34
N MET A 65 -1.61 -15.83 -7.16
CA MET A 65 -0.93 -16.41 -6.00
C MET A 65 -1.91 -17.26 -5.21
N VAL A 66 -1.59 -18.54 -5.05
CA VAL A 66 -2.39 -19.51 -4.29
C VAL A 66 -1.75 -19.72 -2.93
N ILE A 67 -2.47 -19.39 -1.86
CA ILE A 67 -1.96 -19.42 -0.49
C ILE A 67 -2.78 -20.44 0.31
N PRO A 68 -2.17 -21.48 0.89
CA PRO A 68 -2.86 -22.38 1.82
C PRO A 68 -3.40 -21.60 3.02
N ASN A 69 -4.64 -21.89 3.46
CA ASN A 69 -5.25 -21.17 4.58
C ASN A 69 -4.51 -21.37 5.91
N SER A 70 -3.79 -22.47 6.08
CA SER A 70 -2.91 -22.70 7.23
C SER A 70 -1.80 -21.63 7.33
N VAL A 71 -1.29 -21.15 6.20
CA VAL A 71 -0.29 -20.08 6.14
C VAL A 71 -0.93 -18.75 6.55
N LEU A 72 -2.13 -18.45 6.07
CA LEU A 72 -2.85 -17.22 6.40
C LEU A 72 -3.20 -17.10 7.89
N ASN A 73 -3.43 -18.24 8.57
CA ASN A 73 -3.69 -18.24 10.02
C ASN A 73 -2.49 -17.80 10.87
N THR A 74 -1.30 -17.89 10.34
CA THR A 74 -0.05 -17.61 11.07
C THR A 74 0.72 -16.44 10.47
N ALA A 75 0.41 -16.03 9.26
CA ALA A 75 1.05 -14.91 8.59
C ALA A 75 0.40 -13.58 8.97
N ALA A 76 1.22 -12.53 9.04
CA ALA A 76 0.70 -11.17 9.11
C ALA A 76 0.00 -10.82 7.80
N LEU A 77 -1.24 -10.37 7.91
CA LEU A 77 -2.07 -9.92 6.80
C LEU A 77 -2.43 -8.46 7.02
N THR A 78 -2.19 -7.62 6.03
CA THR A 78 -2.64 -6.23 6.03
C THR A 78 -3.75 -6.07 5.01
N LYS A 79 -4.94 -5.67 5.44
CA LYS A 79 -6.02 -5.25 4.56
C LYS A 79 -5.82 -3.77 4.23
N LEU A 80 -5.64 -3.46 2.96
CA LEU A 80 -5.42 -2.10 2.49
C LEU A 80 -6.77 -1.38 2.34
N THR A 81 -6.77 -0.11 2.68
CA THR A 81 -7.89 0.79 2.44
C THR A 81 -7.64 1.57 1.14
N PRO A 82 -8.69 2.15 0.49
CA PRO A 82 -8.49 3.01 -0.68
C PRO A 82 -7.48 4.14 -0.42
N VAL A 83 -7.45 4.68 0.80
CA VAL A 83 -6.48 5.72 1.21
C VAL A 83 -5.05 5.18 1.22
N SER A 84 -4.82 4.02 1.84
CA SER A 84 -3.47 3.44 1.92
C SER A 84 -3.00 2.86 0.59
N GLU A 85 -3.91 2.39 -0.24
CA GLU A 85 -3.60 1.90 -1.59
C GLU A 85 -3.21 3.05 -2.52
N GLY A 86 -3.99 4.13 -2.52
CA GLY A 86 -3.80 5.28 -3.38
C GLY A 86 -2.70 6.24 -2.93
N MET A 87 -2.15 6.06 -1.72
CA MET A 87 -1.17 6.98 -1.16
C MET A 87 0.17 6.91 -1.90
N ALA A 88 0.64 8.08 -2.32
CA ALA A 88 2.01 8.27 -2.81
C ALA A 88 2.67 9.43 -2.08
N THR A 89 3.96 9.31 -1.84
CA THR A 89 4.77 10.34 -1.21
C THR A 89 5.79 10.86 -2.22
N LEU A 90 5.85 12.19 -2.35
CA LEU A 90 6.80 12.89 -3.16
C LEU A 90 7.68 13.74 -2.24
N GLU A 91 8.99 13.56 -2.29
CA GLU A 91 9.94 14.37 -1.54
C GLU A 91 10.32 15.61 -2.34
N PHE A 92 10.52 16.73 -1.65
CA PHE A 92 10.96 17.98 -2.25
C PHE A 92 11.90 18.73 -1.31
N THR A 93 12.72 19.61 -1.90
CA THR A 93 13.53 20.58 -1.17
C THR A 93 13.16 21.97 -1.66
N ALA A 94 12.72 22.84 -0.76
CA ALA A 94 12.41 24.23 -1.05
C ALA A 94 13.57 25.13 -0.61
N LYS A 95 13.93 26.16 -1.41
CA LYS A 95 14.93 27.12 -0.99
C LYS A 95 14.56 27.80 0.33
N ALA A 96 15.54 27.98 1.20
CA ALA A 96 15.38 28.46 2.57
C ALA A 96 14.91 29.94 2.70
N SER A 97 14.67 30.65 1.62
CA SER A 97 14.36 32.09 1.62
C SER A 97 12.87 32.44 1.69
N GLY A 98 11.98 31.43 1.79
CA GLY A 98 10.53 31.65 1.77
C GLY A 98 9.85 31.35 3.11
N ASP A 99 8.66 31.92 3.31
CA ASP A 99 7.78 31.54 4.40
C ASP A 99 7.26 30.11 4.18
N PRO A 100 7.48 29.17 5.11
CA PRO A 100 7.02 27.79 5.00
C PRO A 100 5.53 27.67 4.73
N SER A 101 4.72 28.56 5.29
CA SER A 101 3.26 28.55 5.11
C SER A 101 2.89 28.93 3.67
N ALA A 102 3.55 29.93 3.10
CA ALA A 102 3.32 30.34 1.71
C ALA A 102 3.80 29.24 0.72
N ILE A 103 4.94 28.61 1.01
CA ILE A 103 5.44 27.46 0.22
C ILE A 103 4.46 26.30 0.26
N SER A 104 3.97 25.96 1.45
CA SER A 104 3.00 24.88 1.61
C SER A 104 1.72 25.15 0.81
N GLN A 105 1.19 26.37 0.88
CA GLN A 105 -0.02 26.76 0.17
C GLN A 105 0.17 26.73 -1.35
N ASP A 106 1.28 27.25 -1.87
CA ASP A 106 1.59 27.19 -3.31
C ASP A 106 1.65 25.76 -3.83
N ILE A 107 2.33 24.86 -3.09
CA ILE A 107 2.41 23.43 -3.43
C ILE A 107 1.02 22.80 -3.42
N LEU A 108 0.23 23.04 -2.36
CA LEU A 108 -1.12 22.48 -2.23
C LEU A 108 -2.02 22.92 -3.39
N ASP A 109 -2.03 24.19 -3.73
CA ASP A 109 -2.88 24.76 -4.79
C ASP A 109 -2.52 24.13 -6.16
N ARG A 110 -1.23 24.02 -6.46
CA ARG A 110 -0.75 23.42 -7.72
C ARG A 110 -1.05 21.94 -7.81
N VAL A 111 -0.71 21.19 -6.76
CA VAL A 111 -0.92 19.75 -6.72
C VAL A 111 -2.41 19.43 -6.78
N THR A 112 -3.24 20.13 -6.00
CA THR A 112 -4.70 19.94 -6.04
C THR A 112 -5.26 20.15 -7.43
N LYS A 113 -4.86 21.24 -8.10
CA LYS A 113 -5.31 21.54 -9.45
C LYS A 113 -4.84 20.49 -10.47
N ALA A 114 -3.58 20.08 -10.39
CA ALA A 114 -3.01 19.13 -11.33
C ALA A 114 -3.54 17.70 -11.17
N THR A 115 -3.94 17.32 -9.95
CA THR A 115 -4.39 15.95 -9.66
C THR A 115 -5.90 15.80 -9.52
N ALA A 116 -6.68 16.85 -9.79
CA ALA A 116 -8.13 16.88 -9.55
C ALA A 116 -8.89 15.68 -10.16
N ASP A 117 -8.52 15.26 -11.37
CA ASP A 117 -9.20 14.17 -12.10
C ASP A 117 -8.85 12.76 -11.60
N VAL A 118 -7.75 12.62 -10.84
CA VAL A 118 -7.21 11.33 -10.41
C VAL A 118 -7.12 11.19 -8.90
N ALA A 119 -7.37 12.26 -8.16
CA ALA A 119 -7.33 12.28 -6.69
C ALA A 119 -8.51 11.53 -6.08
N LEU A 120 -8.27 10.94 -4.91
CA LEU A 120 -9.30 10.31 -4.09
C LEU A 120 -10.19 11.40 -3.46
N GLU A 121 -11.50 11.32 -3.70
CA GLU A 121 -12.46 12.27 -3.16
C GLU A 121 -12.43 12.30 -1.62
N GLY A 122 -12.47 13.49 -1.05
CA GLY A 122 -12.41 13.68 0.40
C GLY A 122 -11.02 13.52 1.03
N GLN A 123 -9.98 13.28 0.23
CA GLN A 123 -8.59 13.17 0.70
C GLN A 123 -7.71 14.21 -0.02
N PRO A 124 -7.64 15.45 0.48
CA PRO A 124 -6.79 16.48 -0.09
C PRO A 124 -5.30 16.13 0.06
N PRO A 125 -4.43 16.65 -0.81
CA PRO A 125 -3.00 16.49 -0.63
C PRO A 125 -2.53 17.15 0.67
N LEU A 126 -1.46 16.61 1.25
CA LEU A 126 -0.87 17.10 2.49
C LEU A 126 0.60 17.46 2.25
N VAL A 127 1.03 18.61 2.74
CA VAL A 127 2.44 19.01 2.77
C VAL A 127 2.96 18.90 4.19
N LYS A 128 4.12 18.25 4.35
CA LYS A 128 4.82 18.11 5.63
C LYS A 128 6.29 18.48 5.44
N PHE A 129 6.79 19.43 6.21
CA PHE A 129 8.24 19.69 6.28
C PHE A 129 8.87 18.63 7.20
N THR A 130 10.00 18.08 6.74
CA THR A 130 10.68 16.96 7.42
C THR A 130 12.02 17.39 8.03
N GLY A 131 12.59 18.50 7.58
CA GLY A 131 13.86 18.98 8.10
C GLY A 131 14.53 20.03 7.20
N PHE A 132 15.84 20.09 7.30
CA PHE A 132 16.68 21.02 6.54
C PHE A 132 17.83 20.26 5.89
N SER A 133 18.19 20.68 4.68
CA SER A 133 19.37 20.24 3.94
C SER A 133 20.27 21.44 3.64
N PRO A 134 21.50 21.22 3.14
CA PRO A 134 22.34 22.32 2.65
C PRO A 134 21.71 23.14 1.53
N TYR A 135 20.69 22.60 0.86
CA TYR A 135 20.00 23.25 -0.27
C TYR A 135 18.72 23.97 0.14
N GLY A 136 18.22 23.74 1.35
CA GLY A 136 17.00 24.37 1.86
C GLY A 136 16.18 23.47 2.78
N MET A 137 14.89 23.80 2.94
CA MET A 137 13.94 23.03 3.73
C MET A 137 13.47 21.79 2.96
N THR A 138 13.61 20.63 3.57
CA THR A 138 13.09 19.39 3.01
C THR A 138 11.66 19.14 3.46
N GLY A 139 10.85 18.56 2.58
CA GLY A 139 9.48 18.24 2.87
C GLY A 139 8.96 17.09 2.02
N GLN A 140 7.75 16.66 2.34
CA GLN A 140 7.03 15.62 1.64
C GLN A 140 5.63 16.11 1.27
N VAL A 141 5.20 15.78 0.07
CA VAL A 141 3.81 15.91 -0.38
C VAL A 141 3.19 14.53 -0.42
N LEU A 142 2.13 14.33 0.35
CA LEU A 142 1.34 13.11 0.31
C LEU A 142 0.14 13.37 -0.62
N VAL A 143 -0.05 12.49 -1.58
CA VAL A 143 -1.17 12.51 -2.53
C VAL A 143 -1.89 11.17 -2.50
N PHE A 144 -3.17 11.18 -2.79
CA PHE A 144 -4.03 10.00 -2.68
C PHE A 144 -4.75 9.79 -4.02
N ALA A 145 -4.41 8.71 -4.71
CA ALA A 145 -5.06 8.34 -5.96
C ALA A 145 -6.40 7.66 -5.70
N ARG A 146 -7.39 7.93 -6.55
CA ARG A 146 -8.65 7.19 -6.54
C ARG A 146 -8.44 5.74 -6.98
N GLU A 147 -9.39 4.89 -6.66
CA GLU A 147 -9.39 3.49 -7.08
C GLU A 147 -9.20 3.36 -8.60
N GLY A 148 -8.37 2.41 -9.01
CA GLY A 148 -8.03 2.17 -10.41
C GLY A 148 -6.93 3.09 -10.99
N VAL A 149 -6.46 4.08 -10.25
CA VAL A 149 -5.32 4.93 -10.63
C VAL A 149 -4.08 4.48 -9.87
N LEU A 150 -2.98 4.28 -10.60
CA LEU A 150 -1.71 3.90 -9.98
C LEU A 150 -1.15 5.05 -9.12
N PRO A 151 -0.66 4.78 -7.90
CA PRO A 151 0.00 5.80 -7.07
C PRO A 151 1.17 6.50 -7.76
N SER A 152 1.88 5.79 -8.66
CA SER A 152 2.94 6.37 -9.48
C SER A 152 2.43 7.44 -10.45
N THR A 153 1.22 7.30 -10.96
CA THR A 153 0.62 8.29 -11.88
C THR A 153 0.34 9.61 -11.16
N ILE A 154 -0.34 9.55 -10.02
CA ILE A 154 -0.62 10.78 -9.25
C ILE A 154 0.66 11.42 -8.71
N LYS A 155 1.67 10.60 -8.33
CA LYS A 155 3.00 11.07 -7.93
C LYS A 155 3.69 11.84 -9.07
N ASP A 156 3.69 11.31 -10.30
CA ASP A 156 4.27 11.98 -11.47
C ASP A 156 3.57 13.31 -11.77
N MET A 157 2.22 13.33 -11.72
CA MET A 157 1.44 14.56 -11.92
C MET A 157 1.77 15.62 -10.86
N ALA A 158 1.88 15.22 -9.59
CA ALA A 158 2.27 16.11 -8.50
C ALA A 158 3.70 16.64 -8.68
N ALA A 159 4.64 15.78 -9.07
CA ALA A 159 6.02 16.15 -9.33
C ALA A 159 6.13 17.21 -10.45
N ARG A 160 5.43 17.00 -11.56
CA ARG A 160 5.39 17.96 -12.68
C ARG A 160 4.75 19.29 -12.27
N ALA A 161 3.70 19.28 -11.44
CA ALA A 161 3.05 20.49 -10.97
C ALA A 161 3.98 21.35 -10.11
N ILE A 162 4.81 20.72 -9.28
CA ILE A 162 5.80 21.40 -8.44
C ILE A 162 6.98 21.86 -9.28
N ALA A 163 7.54 21.02 -10.13
CA ALA A 163 8.68 21.35 -10.97
C ALA A 163 8.41 22.50 -11.96
N GLY A 164 7.18 22.62 -12.47
CA GLY A 164 6.75 23.67 -13.38
C GLY A 164 6.54 25.05 -12.76
N SER A 165 6.82 25.20 -11.46
CA SER A 165 6.43 26.40 -10.71
C SER A 165 7.32 27.64 -10.90
N GLY A 166 8.47 27.53 -11.51
CA GLY A 166 9.47 28.62 -11.50
C GLY A 166 10.06 28.92 -10.11
N THR A 167 9.53 28.31 -9.07
CA THR A 167 10.10 28.27 -7.72
C THR A 167 11.12 27.13 -7.70
N GLU A 168 12.33 27.38 -7.22
CA GLU A 168 13.36 26.33 -7.20
C GLU A 168 13.05 25.27 -6.14
N TYR A 169 12.30 24.26 -6.57
CA TYR A 169 12.16 23.00 -5.84
C TYR A 169 13.05 21.93 -6.49
N LEU A 170 13.83 21.24 -5.67
CA LEU A 170 14.47 20.00 -6.08
C LEU A 170 13.51 18.86 -5.72
N VAL A 171 13.05 18.14 -6.73
CA VAL A 171 12.26 16.93 -6.54
C VAL A 171 13.23 15.77 -6.50
N GLU A 172 13.38 15.14 -5.35
CA GLU A 172 14.15 13.92 -5.22
C GLU A 172 13.22 12.73 -5.54
N ASP A 173 13.61 11.97 -6.53
CA ASP A 173 12.98 10.68 -6.81
C ASP A 173 13.41 9.73 -5.68
N GLY A 174 12.51 9.44 -4.76
CA GLY A 174 12.77 8.53 -3.65
C GLY A 174 13.18 7.16 -4.18
N GLY A 175 14.48 7.01 -4.35
CA GLY A 175 15.08 5.72 -4.63
C GLY A 175 14.61 4.74 -3.57
N SER A 176 13.93 3.70 -3.99
CA SER A 176 13.64 2.50 -3.22
C SER A 176 14.89 2.09 -2.42
N SER A 177 15.01 2.51 -1.17
CA SER A 177 15.91 1.83 -0.26
C SER A 177 15.27 0.53 0.21
N GLY A 178 15.19 -0.41 -0.72
CA GLY A 178 15.25 -1.80 -0.34
C GLY A 178 16.69 -2.08 0.00
N ASN A 179 17.02 -2.15 1.28
CA ASN A 179 18.07 -3.08 1.69
C ASN A 179 18.19 -3.21 3.19
N LEU A 180 18.26 -4.47 3.54
CA LEU A 180 18.79 -5.22 4.66
C LEU A 180 17.76 -5.60 5.70
#